data_568bdb3f9065f9b8024dedeeed885bcb
#
_entry.id   568bdb3f9065f9b8024dedeeed885bcb
#
_cell.length_a   1.000
_cell.length_b   1.000
_cell.length_c   1.000
_cell.angle_alpha   90.00
_cell.angle_beta   90.00
_cell.angle_gamma   90.00
#
_symmetry.space_group_name_H-M   'P 1'
#
loop_
_entity.id
_entity.type
_entity.pdbx_description
1 polymer ?
#
loop_
_entity_poly.entity_id
_entity_poly.type
_entity_poly.pdbx_seq_one_letter_code
_entity_poly.pdbx_strand_id
1 'polypeptide(L)'
;MRWSLWVRLRVLPAALLIAGCGRLLTVGPEPGETTDGIMDNPRSIMAAFVRGDEEFDVVFTVSTGLGPLFNQPSCATCHPADGRGTPATALTRISINGDLIPRMGGPQLQDRAIPGVQPETIPPGAETSVRMPPPVFGRGLMEMIPDETIIALADPDDTDGDGISGRVNWVMAADFVPSHMPGSGPGMAVGRFGLKANVSSLLAQIVLAYHDDMGITSDFLPEESLHPQAGDLSLSDVAADPEIPATTVLDVLMYIRTLDLPNQGASTEEVR
;
A
#
# COMPACT_ATOMS: atom_id res chain seq x y z
N MET A 1 -19.26 -49.10 -73.31
CA MET A 1 -19.54 -49.26 -71.88
C MET A 1 -18.75 -48.20 -71.11
N ARG A 2 -19.36 -47.12 -70.67
CA ARG A 2 -18.71 -46.03 -69.91
C ARG A 2 -19.32 -46.03 -68.52
N TRP A 3 -18.54 -46.31 -67.53
CA TRP A 3 -18.94 -46.20 -66.13
C TRP A 3 -18.44 -44.82 -65.60
N SER A 4 -19.36 -43.98 -65.21
CA SER A 4 -19.15 -42.69 -64.56
C SER A 4 -19.12 -42.90 -63.03
N LEU A 5 -17.97 -42.67 -62.40
CA LEU A 5 -17.84 -42.65 -60.94
C LEU A 5 -18.30 -41.24 -60.48
N TRP A 6 -19.36 -41.21 -59.73
CA TRP A 6 -19.81 -40.02 -58.99
C TRP A 6 -19.06 -39.98 -57.63
N VAL A 7 -18.14 -39.06 -57.51
CA VAL A 7 -17.51 -38.72 -56.23
C VAL A 7 -18.48 -37.84 -55.46
N ARG A 8 -19.08 -38.39 -54.43
CA ARG A 8 -19.86 -37.54 -53.50
C ARG A 8 -18.92 -36.87 -52.50
N LEU A 9 -18.64 -35.59 -52.72
CA LEU A 9 -18.00 -34.72 -51.76
C LEU A 9 -18.96 -34.52 -50.57
N ARG A 10 -18.64 -35.11 -49.40
CA ARG A 10 -19.36 -34.84 -48.18
C ARG A 10 -18.85 -33.49 -47.63
N VAL A 11 -19.67 -32.44 -47.78
CA VAL A 11 -19.48 -31.18 -47.07
C VAL A 11 -19.81 -31.43 -45.61
N LEU A 12 -18.77 -31.57 -44.77
CA LEU A 12 -18.93 -31.49 -43.31
C LEU A 12 -19.33 -30.08 -42.94
N PRO A 13 -20.35 -29.86 -42.12
CA PRO A 13 -20.73 -28.53 -41.72
C PRO A 13 -19.65 -27.94 -40.79
N ALA A 14 -19.15 -26.79 -41.19
CA ALA A 14 -18.24 -25.93 -40.39
C ALA A 14 -18.96 -25.29 -39.17
N ALA A 15 -19.71 -26.08 -38.42
CA ALA A 15 -20.52 -25.61 -37.29
C ALA A 15 -19.88 -25.91 -35.91
N LEU A 16 -18.61 -26.33 -35.87
CA LEU A 16 -17.95 -26.74 -34.61
C LEU A 16 -16.84 -25.77 -34.13
N LEU A 17 -16.72 -24.57 -34.65
CA LEU A 17 -15.69 -23.61 -34.24
C LEU A 17 -16.22 -22.34 -33.52
N ILE A 18 -17.50 -22.29 -33.16
CA ILE A 18 -18.06 -21.12 -32.46
C ILE A 18 -18.27 -21.39 -30.94
N ALA A 19 -18.08 -22.61 -30.46
CA ALA A 19 -18.26 -22.94 -29.04
C ALA A 19 -17.05 -22.63 -28.15
N GLY A 20 -15.96 -22.12 -28.71
CA GLY A 20 -14.72 -21.81 -27.96
C GLY A 20 -14.56 -20.37 -27.47
N CYS A 21 -15.30 -19.43 -28.07
CA CYS A 21 -15.13 -18.00 -27.72
C CYS A 21 -15.95 -17.53 -26.51
N GLY A 22 -16.88 -18.31 -26.02
CA GLY A 22 -17.71 -17.94 -24.86
C GLY A 22 -16.99 -18.01 -23.51
N ARG A 23 -15.77 -18.59 -23.47
CA ARG A 23 -14.95 -18.64 -22.24
C ARG A 23 -13.83 -17.60 -22.23
N LEU A 24 -13.73 -16.76 -23.25
CA LEU A 24 -12.78 -15.64 -23.31
C LEU A 24 -13.41 -14.32 -22.82
N LEU A 25 -14.69 -14.31 -22.49
CA LEU A 25 -15.31 -13.22 -21.77
C LEU A 25 -15.13 -13.54 -20.29
N THR A 26 -14.11 -12.96 -19.69
CA THR A 26 -13.99 -12.90 -18.23
C THR A 26 -15.28 -12.29 -17.69
N VAL A 27 -15.98 -13.02 -16.85
CA VAL A 27 -17.07 -12.44 -16.06
C VAL A 27 -16.44 -11.31 -15.26
N GLY A 28 -16.94 -10.09 -15.41
CA GLY A 28 -16.44 -8.96 -14.61
C GLY A 28 -16.58 -9.31 -13.12
N PRO A 29 -15.68 -8.79 -12.29
CA PRO A 29 -15.71 -9.06 -10.87
C PRO A 29 -17.01 -8.59 -10.23
N GLU A 30 -17.42 -9.24 -9.17
CA GLU A 30 -18.63 -8.91 -8.42
C GLU A 30 -18.50 -7.53 -7.73
N PRO A 31 -19.62 -6.85 -7.41
CA PRO A 31 -19.58 -5.60 -6.68
C PRO A 31 -18.83 -5.73 -5.33
N GLY A 32 -17.81 -4.89 -5.12
CA GLY A 32 -16.95 -4.92 -3.93
C GLY A 32 -15.77 -5.85 -4.02
N GLU A 33 -15.65 -6.66 -5.08
CA GLU A 33 -14.47 -7.46 -5.35
C GLU A 33 -13.39 -6.57 -5.98
N THR A 34 -12.17 -6.63 -5.45
CA THR A 34 -11.01 -5.99 -6.06
C THR A 34 -10.50 -6.86 -7.20
N THR A 35 -10.06 -6.22 -8.26
CA THR A 35 -9.38 -6.92 -9.36
C THR A 35 -7.91 -6.56 -9.32
N ASP A 36 -7.05 -7.54 -9.56
CA ASP A 36 -5.62 -7.31 -9.82
C ASP A 36 -5.43 -6.64 -11.20
N GLY A 37 -6.33 -5.75 -11.56
CA GLY A 37 -6.54 -5.28 -12.90
C GLY A 37 -5.47 -4.35 -13.41
N ILE A 38 -4.48 -4.91 -14.05
CA ILE A 38 -3.65 -4.15 -14.96
C ILE A 38 -4.09 -4.48 -16.38
N MET A 39 -5.08 -3.78 -16.85
CA MET A 39 -5.44 -3.83 -18.25
C MET A 39 -4.40 -3.05 -19.06
N ASP A 40 -3.85 -3.67 -20.11
CA ASP A 40 -2.98 -3.06 -21.12
C ASP A 40 -1.54 -2.66 -20.70
N ASN A 41 -0.97 -3.26 -19.65
CA ASN A 41 0.39 -2.93 -19.23
C ASN A 41 1.47 -3.68 -20.04
N PRO A 42 2.63 -3.02 -20.32
CA PRO A 42 3.78 -3.68 -20.89
C PRO A 42 4.24 -4.87 -20.02
N ARG A 43 4.81 -5.90 -20.66
CA ARG A 43 5.26 -7.14 -19.95
C ARG A 43 6.19 -6.86 -18.75
N SER A 44 6.97 -5.80 -18.80
CA SER A 44 7.86 -5.42 -17.68
C SER A 44 7.10 -4.92 -16.47
N ILE A 45 6.02 -4.18 -16.67
CA ILE A 45 5.14 -3.69 -15.59
C ILE A 45 4.38 -4.87 -14.99
N MET A 46 3.87 -5.78 -15.83
CA MET A 46 3.23 -7.01 -15.36
C MET A 46 4.16 -7.88 -14.51
N ALA A 47 5.43 -8.01 -14.90
CA ALA A 47 6.40 -8.78 -14.12
C ALA A 47 6.71 -8.13 -12.76
N ALA A 48 6.79 -6.80 -12.70
CA ALA A 48 6.98 -6.07 -11.44
C ALA A 48 5.72 -6.17 -10.55
N PHE A 49 4.53 -6.10 -11.15
CA PHE A 49 3.26 -6.29 -10.45
C PHE A 49 3.20 -7.66 -9.77
N VAL A 50 3.46 -8.75 -10.50
CA VAL A 50 3.41 -10.12 -9.93
C VAL A 50 4.42 -10.29 -8.78
N ARG A 51 5.64 -9.77 -8.92
CA ARG A 51 6.61 -9.82 -7.82
C ARG A 51 6.18 -8.96 -6.63
N GLY A 52 5.57 -7.81 -6.88
CA GLY A 52 5.06 -6.94 -5.82
C GLY A 52 3.87 -7.53 -5.07
N ASP A 53 3.00 -8.26 -5.76
CA ASP A 53 1.90 -9.04 -5.19
C ASP A 53 2.43 -10.18 -4.29
N GLU A 54 3.36 -10.99 -4.83
CA GLU A 54 4.04 -12.04 -4.06
C GLU A 54 4.72 -11.48 -2.80
N GLU A 55 5.41 -10.34 -2.92
CA GLU A 55 6.11 -9.69 -1.80
C GLU A 55 5.15 -9.09 -0.76
N PHE A 56 3.99 -8.58 -1.20
CA PHE A 56 2.97 -8.04 -0.30
C PHE A 56 2.42 -9.10 0.66
N ASP A 57 2.38 -10.36 0.22
CA ASP A 57 1.95 -11.50 1.00
C ASP A 57 3.07 -12.15 1.85
N VAL A 58 4.34 -11.75 1.65
CA VAL A 58 5.46 -12.31 2.42
C VAL A 58 5.25 -12.09 3.91
N VAL A 59 5.32 -13.18 4.68
CA VAL A 59 5.31 -13.14 6.14
C VAL A 59 6.75 -13.21 6.64
N PHE A 60 7.25 -12.09 7.14
CA PHE A 60 8.59 -12.01 7.71
C PHE A 60 8.67 -12.73 9.05
N THR A 61 9.84 -13.25 9.34
CA THR A 61 10.23 -13.90 10.61
C THR A 61 11.50 -13.25 11.12
N VAL A 62 11.86 -13.48 12.37
CA VAL A 62 13.13 -12.98 12.92
C VAL A 62 14.34 -13.37 12.07
N SER A 63 14.33 -14.56 11.46
CA SER A 63 15.42 -15.01 10.60
C SER A 63 15.42 -14.39 9.20
N THR A 64 14.37 -13.70 8.82
CA THR A 64 14.22 -12.98 7.55
C THR A 64 14.05 -11.48 7.74
N GLY A 65 14.40 -10.95 8.92
CA GLY A 65 14.49 -9.53 9.19
C GLY A 65 13.31 -8.91 9.94
N LEU A 66 12.34 -9.70 10.46
CA LEU A 66 11.26 -9.11 11.27
C LEU A 66 11.81 -8.52 12.58
N GLY A 67 11.58 -7.25 12.79
CA GLY A 67 11.93 -6.58 14.03
C GLY A 67 13.22 -5.75 13.94
N PRO A 68 13.85 -5.41 15.09
CA PRO A 68 13.57 -5.89 16.47
C PRO A 68 12.24 -5.47 17.07
N LEU A 69 11.67 -4.34 16.65
CA LEU A 69 10.36 -3.85 17.02
C LEU A 69 9.43 -3.89 15.80
N PHE A 70 8.18 -4.24 16.00
CA PHE A 70 7.20 -4.31 14.91
C PHE A 70 5.75 -4.24 15.42
N ASN A 71 4.80 -4.13 14.53
CA ASN A 71 3.37 -4.28 14.79
C ASN A 71 2.82 -5.55 14.15
N GLN A 72 3.17 -5.83 12.88
CA GLN A 72 2.67 -6.99 12.14
C GLN A 72 3.77 -7.56 11.23
N PRO A 73 3.70 -8.85 10.88
CA PRO A 73 4.78 -9.51 10.12
C PRO A 73 4.63 -9.45 8.60
N SER A 74 3.57 -8.84 8.06
CA SER A 74 3.35 -8.73 6.60
C SER A 74 2.38 -7.58 6.28
N CYS A 75 2.44 -7.09 5.03
CA CYS A 75 1.47 -6.11 4.53
C CYS A 75 0.04 -6.68 4.54
N ALA A 76 -0.15 -7.91 4.04
CA ALA A 76 -1.44 -8.57 3.97
C ALA A 76 -2.10 -8.81 5.35
N THR A 77 -1.31 -8.91 6.43
CA THR A 77 -1.88 -9.01 7.79
C THR A 77 -2.67 -7.75 8.17
N CYS A 78 -2.17 -6.58 7.80
CA CYS A 78 -2.87 -5.30 8.02
C CYS A 78 -3.86 -4.97 6.91
N HIS A 79 -3.65 -5.45 5.70
CA HIS A 79 -4.42 -5.12 4.50
C HIS A 79 -5.00 -6.38 3.84
N PRO A 80 -5.89 -7.13 4.51
CA PRO A 80 -6.44 -8.37 3.95
C PRO A 80 -7.19 -8.08 2.65
N ALA A 81 -6.89 -8.87 1.60
CA ALA A 81 -7.43 -8.69 0.24
C ALA A 81 -7.28 -7.24 -0.26
N ASP A 82 -6.10 -6.64 -0.08
CA ASP A 82 -5.75 -5.26 -0.46
C ASP A 82 -6.68 -4.18 0.13
N GLY A 83 -7.48 -4.59 1.05
CA GLY A 83 -8.54 -3.81 1.64
C GLY A 83 -8.10 -2.96 2.83
N ARG A 84 -9.09 -2.51 3.52
CA ARG A 84 -8.93 -1.79 4.78
C ARG A 84 -8.62 -2.78 5.90
N GLY A 85 -7.74 -2.40 6.82
CA GLY A 85 -7.51 -3.12 8.07
C GLY A 85 -8.74 -3.17 8.96
N THR A 86 -8.62 -3.93 10.02
CA THR A 86 -9.67 -4.11 11.04
C THR A 86 -9.28 -3.43 12.35
N PRO A 87 -10.18 -3.30 13.32
CA PRO A 87 -9.80 -2.83 14.66
C PRO A 87 -8.68 -3.64 15.33
N ALA A 88 -8.54 -4.93 14.98
CA ALA A 88 -7.48 -5.78 15.50
C ALA A 88 -6.09 -5.52 14.89
N THR A 89 -6.05 -4.85 13.74
CA THR A 89 -4.81 -4.44 13.07
C THR A 89 -4.58 -2.93 13.11
N ALA A 90 -5.37 -2.22 13.92
CA ALA A 90 -5.23 -0.78 14.07
C ALA A 90 -3.93 -0.44 14.81
N LEU A 91 -3.26 0.60 14.32
CA LEU A 91 -1.99 1.08 14.85
C LEU A 91 -2.24 2.25 15.81
N THR A 92 -1.43 2.35 16.86
CA THR A 92 -1.48 3.47 17.80
C THR A 92 -0.40 4.49 17.45
N ARG A 93 -0.80 5.72 17.24
CA ARG A 93 0.13 6.85 17.10
C ARG A 93 0.20 7.58 18.46
N ILE A 94 1.40 8.03 18.80
CA ILE A 94 1.68 8.74 20.05
C ILE A 94 2.26 10.13 19.77
N SER A 95 1.88 11.09 20.62
CA SER A 95 2.40 12.46 20.60
C SER A 95 2.42 13.04 22.01
N ILE A 96 3.21 14.09 22.24
CA ILE A 96 3.14 14.92 23.43
C ILE A 96 2.94 16.37 23.00
N ASN A 97 1.85 17.01 23.44
CA ASN A 97 1.48 18.37 23.05
C ASN A 97 1.44 18.57 21.52
N GLY A 98 1.00 17.56 20.78
CA GLY A 98 0.96 17.58 19.33
C GLY A 98 2.30 17.32 18.64
N ASP A 99 3.41 17.25 19.37
CA ASP A 99 4.71 16.87 18.82
C ASP A 99 4.80 15.36 18.73
N LEU A 100 5.05 14.87 17.51
CA LEU A 100 5.43 13.47 17.27
C LEU A 100 6.79 13.26 17.92
N ILE A 101 6.92 12.23 18.76
CA ILE A 101 8.11 12.05 19.61
C ILE A 101 9.02 10.97 19.04
N PRO A 102 9.90 11.28 18.06
CA PRO A 102 10.84 10.28 17.53
C PRO A 102 11.77 9.70 18.60
N ARG A 103 12.06 10.50 19.64
CA ARG A 103 12.98 10.11 20.73
C ARG A 103 12.41 9.09 21.70
N MET A 104 11.12 8.76 21.61
CA MET A 104 10.43 7.85 22.54
C MET A 104 9.68 6.75 21.82
N GLY A 105 10.15 6.38 20.62
CA GLY A 105 9.54 5.37 19.79
C GLY A 105 8.37 5.88 18.92
N GLY A 106 8.10 7.20 18.92
CA GLY A 106 7.05 7.77 18.10
C GLY A 106 7.49 8.08 16.67
N PRO A 107 6.54 8.41 15.78
CA PRO A 107 5.13 8.63 16.06
C PRO A 107 4.27 7.36 16.17
N GLN A 108 4.76 6.19 15.77
CA GLN A 108 4.02 4.93 15.85
C GLN A 108 4.52 4.08 17.01
N LEU A 109 3.60 3.58 17.81
CA LEU A 109 3.91 2.64 18.87
C LEU A 109 4.14 1.25 18.24
N GLN A 110 5.35 0.73 18.35
CA GLN A 110 5.70 -0.64 17.96
C GLN A 110 5.47 -1.57 19.16
N ASP A 111 4.29 -2.14 19.23
CA ASP A 111 3.75 -2.84 20.39
C ASP A 111 4.16 -4.32 20.48
N ARG A 112 4.99 -4.78 19.52
CA ARG A 112 5.58 -6.12 19.49
C ARG A 112 7.09 -6.05 19.32
N ALA A 113 7.76 -7.11 19.76
CA ALA A 113 9.20 -7.24 19.65
C ALA A 113 9.60 -8.70 19.45
N ILE A 114 10.80 -8.89 18.90
CA ILE A 114 11.41 -10.23 18.81
C ILE A 114 11.78 -10.78 20.20
N PRO A 115 12.00 -12.10 20.35
CA PRO A 115 12.40 -12.69 21.63
C PRO A 115 13.64 -12.03 22.22
N GLY A 116 13.53 -11.58 23.48
CA GLY A 116 14.62 -10.92 24.21
C GLY A 116 14.60 -9.39 24.16
N VAL A 117 13.78 -8.81 23.28
CA VAL A 117 13.53 -7.36 23.18
C VAL A 117 12.21 -7.02 23.85
N GLN A 118 12.12 -5.89 24.55
CA GLN A 118 10.87 -5.40 25.12
C GLN A 118 10.14 -4.55 24.07
N PRO A 119 8.83 -4.74 23.86
CA PRO A 119 8.06 -3.86 23.00
C PRO A 119 7.97 -2.45 23.59
N GLU A 120 7.65 -1.48 22.76
CA GLU A 120 7.40 -0.12 23.20
C GLU A 120 6.15 -0.01 24.08
N THR A 121 6.15 0.96 24.97
CA THR A 121 5.02 1.29 25.82
C THR A 121 4.62 2.75 25.63
N ILE A 122 3.36 3.08 25.89
CA ILE A 122 2.89 4.47 25.82
C ILE A 122 3.60 5.30 26.90
N PRO A 123 4.39 6.33 26.53
CA PRO A 123 5.08 7.16 27.49
C PRO A 123 4.11 7.91 28.40
N PRO A 124 4.47 8.17 29.67
CA PRO A 124 3.64 8.96 30.56
C PRO A 124 3.32 10.34 29.97
N GLY A 125 2.04 10.70 29.95
CA GLY A 125 1.57 11.98 29.43
C GLY A 125 1.43 12.05 27.91
N ALA A 126 1.67 10.96 27.18
CA ALA A 126 1.45 10.92 25.77
C ALA A 126 -0.04 10.88 25.41
N GLU A 127 -0.40 11.63 24.38
CA GLU A 127 -1.69 11.54 23.69
C GLU A 127 -1.64 10.39 22.68
N THR A 128 -2.75 9.73 22.46
CA THR A 128 -2.85 8.60 21.56
C THR A 128 -3.92 8.80 20.49
N SER A 129 -3.66 8.25 19.31
CA SER A 129 -4.61 8.20 18.20
C SER A 129 -4.55 6.83 17.53
N VAL A 130 -5.66 6.09 17.64
CA VAL A 130 -5.79 4.78 17.00
C VAL A 130 -6.18 4.97 15.53
N ARG A 131 -5.46 4.31 14.63
CA ARG A 131 -5.64 4.45 13.17
C ARG A 131 -5.73 3.08 12.51
N MET A 132 -6.87 2.82 11.87
CA MET A 132 -7.01 1.64 11.03
C MET A 132 -6.19 1.80 9.74
N PRO A 133 -5.48 0.76 9.28
CA PRO A 133 -4.82 0.77 7.98
C PRO A 133 -5.83 1.08 6.87
N PRO A 134 -5.59 2.07 6.00
CA PRO A 134 -6.49 2.37 4.88
C PRO A 134 -6.36 1.30 3.79
N PRO A 135 -7.35 1.16 2.87
CA PRO A 135 -7.20 0.25 1.74
C PRO A 135 -5.99 0.64 0.88
N VAL A 136 -5.32 -0.34 0.26
CA VAL A 136 -4.16 -0.08 -0.61
C VAL A 136 -4.55 0.11 -2.07
N PHE A 137 -5.70 -0.39 -2.51
CA PHE A 137 -6.22 -0.16 -3.86
C PHE A 137 -6.49 1.32 -4.14
N GLY A 138 -6.40 1.73 -5.40
CA GLY A 138 -6.66 3.10 -5.86
C GLY A 138 -5.60 4.14 -5.42
N ARG A 139 -4.49 3.73 -4.80
CA ARG A 139 -3.46 4.66 -4.33
C ARG A 139 -2.68 5.30 -5.48
N GLY A 140 -2.47 4.56 -6.57
CA GLY A 140 -1.90 5.15 -7.78
C GLY A 140 -2.76 6.27 -8.36
N LEU A 141 -4.08 6.14 -8.34
CA LEU A 141 -4.99 7.22 -8.76
C LEU A 141 -4.88 8.45 -7.85
N MET A 142 -4.77 8.25 -6.54
CA MET A 142 -4.52 9.35 -5.60
C MET A 142 -3.18 10.04 -5.85
N GLU A 143 -2.14 9.28 -6.21
CA GLU A 143 -0.82 9.84 -6.54
C GLU A 143 -0.86 10.72 -7.79
N MET A 144 -1.73 10.43 -8.75
CA MET A 144 -1.90 11.18 -9.99
C MET A 144 -2.65 12.51 -9.84
N ILE A 145 -3.33 12.77 -8.71
CA ILE A 145 -4.03 14.03 -8.49
C ILE A 145 -3.00 15.15 -8.35
N PRO A 146 -3.02 16.23 -9.14
CA PRO A 146 -2.10 17.34 -9.00
C PRO A 146 -2.22 18.03 -7.63
N ASP A 147 -1.11 18.53 -7.08
CA ASP A 147 -1.10 19.26 -5.81
C ASP A 147 -2.04 20.47 -5.84
N GLU A 148 -2.06 21.17 -6.96
CA GLU A 148 -2.91 22.34 -7.16
C GLU A 148 -4.40 22.00 -7.00
N THR A 149 -4.80 20.79 -7.41
CA THR A 149 -6.18 20.32 -7.23
C THR A 149 -6.51 20.13 -5.75
N ILE A 150 -5.59 19.52 -4.98
CA ILE A 150 -5.79 19.32 -3.54
C ILE A 150 -5.81 20.67 -2.82
N ILE A 151 -4.91 21.58 -3.18
CA ILE A 151 -4.83 22.91 -2.60
C ILE A 151 -6.10 23.72 -2.90
N ALA A 152 -6.64 23.60 -4.12
CA ALA A 152 -7.85 24.30 -4.53
C ALA A 152 -9.14 23.82 -3.84
N LEU A 153 -9.11 22.58 -3.30
CA LEU A 153 -10.22 22.04 -2.51
C LEU A 153 -10.17 22.45 -1.02
N ALA A 154 -9.13 23.17 -0.60
CA ALA A 154 -9.04 23.63 0.77
C ALA A 154 -10.03 24.77 1.03
N ASP A 155 -10.81 24.63 2.07
CA ASP A 155 -11.71 25.68 2.60
C ASP A 155 -11.56 25.79 4.12
N PRO A 156 -10.46 26.42 4.60
CA PRO A 156 -10.14 26.47 6.02
C PRO A 156 -11.13 27.29 6.85
N ASP A 157 -11.90 28.14 6.23
CA ASP A 157 -12.79 29.12 6.87
C ASP A 157 -14.28 28.79 6.64
N ASP A 158 -14.59 27.62 6.03
CA ASP A 158 -15.97 27.17 5.71
C ASP A 158 -16.71 28.27 4.92
N THR A 159 -16.06 28.72 3.82
CA THR A 159 -16.55 29.87 3.04
C THR A 159 -17.84 29.55 2.29
N ASP A 160 -18.04 28.29 1.92
CA ASP A 160 -19.26 27.82 1.26
C ASP A 160 -20.42 27.50 2.25
N GLY A 161 -20.11 27.43 3.56
CA GLY A 161 -21.09 27.27 4.63
C GLY A 161 -21.67 25.87 4.76
N ASP A 162 -20.95 24.85 4.30
CA ASP A 162 -21.38 23.44 4.37
C ASP A 162 -21.06 22.77 5.74
N GLY A 163 -20.35 23.47 6.62
CA GLY A 163 -19.93 23.01 7.94
C GLY A 163 -18.65 22.19 7.94
N ILE A 164 -17.90 22.16 6.82
CA ILE A 164 -16.66 21.41 6.68
C ILE A 164 -15.50 22.35 6.39
N SER A 165 -14.55 22.47 7.33
CA SER A 165 -13.32 23.26 7.16
C SER A 165 -12.19 22.38 6.65
N GLY A 166 -11.95 22.36 5.35
CA GLY A 166 -10.88 21.59 4.70
C GLY A 166 -9.53 22.29 4.77
N ARG A 167 -8.49 21.61 5.27
CA ARG A 167 -7.11 22.14 5.33
C ARG A 167 -6.13 21.17 4.69
N VAL A 168 -5.21 21.70 3.87
CA VAL A 168 -4.09 20.91 3.35
C VAL A 168 -3.17 20.52 4.50
N ASN A 169 -2.84 19.23 4.60
CA ASN A 169 -1.78 18.78 5.49
C ASN A 169 -0.43 18.91 4.78
N TRP A 170 0.38 19.87 5.21
CA TRP A 170 1.74 20.04 4.73
C TRP A 170 2.68 19.17 5.56
N VAL A 171 3.47 18.33 4.91
CA VAL A 171 4.37 17.38 5.55
C VAL A 171 5.79 17.52 5.00
N MET A 172 6.78 17.18 5.82
CA MET A 172 8.15 17.11 5.32
C MET A 172 8.27 15.95 4.34
N ALA A 173 8.74 16.24 3.12
CA ALA A 173 9.04 15.18 2.14
C ALA A 173 10.22 14.34 2.64
N ALA A 174 10.15 13.02 2.43
CA ALA A 174 11.22 12.13 2.84
C ALA A 174 12.42 12.25 1.88
N ASP A 175 13.60 12.41 2.44
CA ASP A 175 14.84 12.70 1.69
C ASP A 175 15.27 11.54 0.77
N PHE A 176 14.88 10.32 1.10
CA PHE A 176 15.19 9.13 0.29
C PHE A 176 14.30 8.99 -0.95
N VAL A 177 13.24 9.80 -1.10
CA VAL A 177 12.38 9.75 -2.30
C VAL A 177 13.09 10.42 -3.47
N PRO A 178 13.36 9.68 -4.57
CA PRO A 178 14.04 10.25 -5.74
C PRO A 178 13.32 11.47 -6.30
N SER A 179 14.06 12.50 -6.68
CA SER A 179 13.52 13.81 -7.09
C SER A 179 12.59 13.79 -8.31
N HIS A 180 12.59 12.71 -9.08
CA HIS A 180 11.70 12.52 -10.22
C HIS A 180 10.38 11.82 -9.86
N MET A 181 10.21 11.39 -8.60
CA MET A 181 8.99 10.72 -8.14
C MET A 181 8.01 11.71 -7.52
N PRO A 182 6.70 11.42 -7.60
CA PRO A 182 5.67 12.24 -6.96
C PRO A 182 5.88 12.40 -5.45
N GLY A 183 5.60 13.58 -4.93
CA GLY A 183 5.73 13.90 -3.51
C GLY A 183 7.16 14.01 -2.99
N SER A 184 8.16 14.01 -3.90
CA SER A 184 9.56 14.30 -3.60
C SER A 184 9.81 15.79 -3.52
N GLY A 185 10.97 16.18 -3.01
CA GLY A 185 11.47 17.55 -3.04
C GLY A 185 12.05 18.01 -1.71
N PRO A 186 12.75 19.14 -1.69
CA PRO A 186 13.28 19.69 -0.45
C PRO A 186 12.16 20.40 0.32
N GLY A 187 11.93 20.04 1.57
CA GLY A 187 11.03 20.74 2.48
C GLY A 187 9.60 20.22 2.49
N MET A 188 8.64 21.13 2.62
CA MET A 188 7.23 20.77 2.82
C MET A 188 6.55 20.41 1.49
N ALA A 189 5.79 19.33 1.50
CA ALA A 189 5.00 18.84 0.38
C ALA A 189 3.55 18.56 0.81
N VAL A 190 2.64 18.44 -0.15
CA VAL A 190 1.24 18.08 0.11
C VAL A 190 1.15 16.64 0.58
N GLY A 191 0.65 16.45 1.81
CA GLY A 191 0.37 15.12 2.35
C GLY A 191 -0.81 14.46 1.65
N ARG A 192 -0.68 13.17 1.34
CA ARG A 192 -1.70 12.40 0.59
C ARG A 192 -1.96 11.04 1.19
N PHE A 193 -0.91 10.37 1.67
CA PHE A 193 -0.94 8.99 2.10
C PHE A 193 -0.96 8.87 3.62
N GLY A 194 -1.32 7.66 4.09
CA GLY A 194 -1.71 7.44 5.46
C GLY A 194 -3.13 7.93 5.75
N LEU A 195 -3.73 7.49 6.87
CA LEU A 195 -5.13 7.81 7.22
C LEU A 195 -5.37 9.32 7.43
N LYS A 196 -4.32 10.08 7.75
CA LYS A 196 -4.37 11.53 8.02
C LYS A 196 -3.54 12.34 7.04
N ALA A 197 -3.29 11.81 5.83
CA ALA A 197 -2.50 12.47 4.81
C ALA A 197 -1.15 12.96 5.35
N ASN A 198 -0.44 12.13 6.10
CA ASN A 198 0.79 12.50 6.80
C ASN A 198 2.07 12.12 6.03
N VAL A 199 1.96 11.59 4.83
CA VAL A 199 3.07 11.24 3.94
C VAL A 199 2.77 11.77 2.53
N SER A 200 3.76 12.38 1.89
CA SER A 200 3.58 13.02 0.57
C SER A 200 3.73 12.06 -0.61
N SER A 201 4.50 10.98 -0.46
CA SER A 201 4.86 10.03 -1.52
C SER A 201 4.35 8.63 -1.21
N LEU A 202 3.87 7.91 -2.22
CA LEU A 202 3.49 6.51 -2.05
C LEU A 202 4.72 5.62 -1.78
N LEU A 203 5.86 5.92 -2.42
CA LEU A 203 7.13 5.26 -2.11
C LEU A 203 7.49 5.43 -0.62
N ALA A 204 7.43 6.65 -0.11
CA ALA A 204 7.73 6.91 1.30
C ALA A 204 6.75 6.18 2.23
N GLN A 205 5.46 6.10 1.88
CA GLN A 205 4.48 5.34 2.67
C GLN A 205 4.84 3.85 2.76
N ILE A 206 5.31 3.25 1.66
CA ILE A 206 5.70 1.83 1.61
C ILE A 206 6.98 1.59 2.42
N VAL A 207 8.01 2.43 2.21
CA VAL A 207 9.28 2.33 2.96
C VAL A 207 9.04 2.44 4.46
N LEU A 208 8.23 3.43 4.89
CA LEU A 208 7.87 3.60 6.30
C LEU A 208 6.99 2.47 6.84
N ALA A 209 6.18 1.81 6.01
CA ALA A 209 5.42 0.64 6.44
C ALA A 209 6.34 -0.58 6.67
N TYR A 210 7.32 -0.81 5.80
CA TYR A 210 8.35 -1.83 6.05
C TYR A 210 9.08 -1.54 7.36
N HIS A 211 9.57 -0.33 7.53
CA HIS A 211 10.40 0.06 8.66
C HIS A 211 9.60 0.16 9.97
N ASP A 212 8.50 0.95 10.01
CA ASP A 212 7.78 1.24 11.25
C ASP A 212 6.78 0.14 11.64
N ASP A 213 6.16 -0.55 10.65
CA ASP A 213 5.13 -1.55 10.94
C ASP A 213 5.73 -2.95 11.12
N MET A 214 6.84 -3.26 10.42
CA MET A 214 7.46 -4.59 10.41
C MET A 214 8.90 -4.61 10.95
N GLY A 215 9.55 -3.45 11.11
CA GLY A 215 10.95 -3.34 11.49
C GLY A 215 11.91 -3.84 10.39
N ILE A 216 11.49 -3.77 9.12
CA ILE A 216 12.29 -4.22 7.97
C ILE A 216 13.05 -3.04 7.40
N THR A 217 14.37 -3.12 7.36
CA THR A 217 15.22 -2.12 6.71
C THR A 217 15.32 -2.36 5.20
N SER A 218 15.60 -1.29 4.47
CA SER A 218 15.72 -1.33 3.01
C SER A 218 16.83 -0.41 2.52
N ASP A 219 17.24 -0.54 1.26
CA ASP A 219 18.20 0.40 0.66
C ASP A 219 17.76 1.87 0.77
N PHE A 220 16.46 2.15 0.94
CA PHE A 220 15.94 3.50 1.15
C PHE A 220 16.08 3.98 2.59
N LEU A 221 15.99 3.07 3.55
CA LEU A 221 16.10 3.34 4.98
C LEU A 221 16.82 2.14 5.63
N PRO A 222 18.19 2.15 5.64
CA PRO A 222 18.98 0.98 5.99
C PRO A 222 19.27 0.84 7.48
N GLU A 223 18.80 1.75 8.30
CA GLU A 223 19.06 1.75 9.74
C GLU A 223 17.84 1.21 10.49
N GLU A 224 18.08 0.35 11.48
CA GLU A 224 17.05 -0.19 12.36
C GLU A 224 16.26 0.89 13.10
N SER A 225 15.00 0.57 13.41
CA SER A 225 14.19 1.38 14.32
C SER A 225 14.84 1.50 15.68
N LEU A 226 15.05 2.73 16.15
CA LEU A 226 15.56 2.98 17.48
C LEU A 226 14.51 2.66 18.54
N HIS A 227 14.95 2.00 19.62
CA HIS A 227 14.10 1.75 20.79
C HIS A 227 14.57 2.57 22.02
N PRO A 228 14.23 3.85 22.10
CA PRO A 228 14.75 4.76 23.14
C PRO A 228 14.36 4.35 24.56
N GLN A 229 13.32 3.55 24.73
CA GLN A 229 12.84 3.08 26.04
C GLN A 229 13.62 1.87 26.55
N ALA A 230 14.31 1.11 25.71
CA ALA A 230 15.04 -0.08 26.11
C ALA A 230 16.42 0.21 26.69
N GLY A 231 16.94 1.41 26.51
CA GLY A 231 18.26 1.81 27.03
C GLY A 231 19.48 1.17 26.35
N ASP A 232 19.30 0.11 25.58
CA ASP A 232 20.32 -0.54 24.75
C ASP A 232 19.87 -0.51 23.30
N LEU A 233 20.47 0.39 22.52
CA LEU A 233 20.18 0.59 21.11
C LEU A 233 20.93 -0.38 20.19
N SER A 234 21.73 -1.31 20.77
CA SER A 234 22.53 -2.29 20.02
C SER A 234 21.76 -3.56 19.67
N LEU A 235 20.50 -3.67 20.08
CA LEU A 235 19.65 -4.81 19.76
C LEU A 235 19.19 -4.72 18.31
N SER A 236 19.96 -5.28 17.39
CA SER A 236 19.49 -5.59 16.05
C SER A 236 18.77 -6.94 16.05
N ASP A 237 18.05 -7.21 15.01
CA ASP A 237 17.60 -8.55 14.72
C ASP A 237 18.80 -9.44 14.30
N VAL A 238 18.55 -10.67 13.80
CA VAL A 238 19.64 -11.59 13.38
C VAL A 238 19.94 -11.52 11.88
N ALA A 239 19.16 -10.78 11.14
CA ALA A 239 19.37 -10.57 9.70
C ALA A 239 20.42 -9.46 9.46
N ALA A 240 20.94 -9.38 8.27
CA ALA A 240 21.90 -8.34 7.90
C ALA A 240 21.19 -7.19 7.19
N ASP A 241 21.40 -5.98 7.67
CA ASP A 241 20.83 -4.76 7.07
C ASP A 241 21.54 -4.33 5.77
N PRO A 242 20.76 -3.84 4.79
CA PRO A 242 19.30 -3.86 4.71
C PRO A 242 18.77 -5.24 4.32
N GLU A 243 17.63 -5.67 4.91
CA GLU A 243 17.02 -6.97 4.63
C GLU A 243 16.44 -7.04 3.21
N ILE A 244 15.88 -5.94 2.73
CA ILE A 244 15.29 -5.90 1.39
C ILE A 244 15.95 -4.85 0.49
N PRO A 245 16.25 -5.21 -0.78
CA PRO A 245 16.78 -4.25 -1.74
C PRO A 245 15.72 -3.27 -2.22
N ALA A 246 16.14 -2.11 -2.73
CA ALA A 246 15.26 -1.11 -3.33
C ALA A 246 14.33 -1.69 -4.41
N THR A 247 14.78 -2.72 -5.14
CA THR A 247 13.96 -3.37 -6.18
C THR A 247 12.71 -4.03 -5.63
N THR A 248 12.77 -4.66 -4.46
CA THR A 248 11.61 -5.24 -3.77
C THR A 248 10.59 -4.15 -3.41
N VAL A 249 11.04 -3.07 -2.81
CA VAL A 249 10.17 -1.91 -2.49
C VAL A 249 9.52 -1.32 -3.75
N LEU A 250 10.28 -1.22 -4.85
CA LEU A 250 9.77 -0.70 -6.12
C LEU A 250 8.78 -1.66 -6.81
N ASP A 251 8.93 -2.96 -6.64
CA ASP A 251 7.97 -3.95 -7.12
C ASP A 251 6.63 -3.83 -6.35
N VAL A 252 6.68 -3.70 -5.02
CA VAL A 252 5.48 -3.41 -4.19
C VAL A 252 4.86 -2.05 -4.54
N LEU A 253 5.69 -1.03 -4.81
CA LEU A 253 5.18 0.26 -5.28
C LEU A 253 4.43 0.12 -6.61
N MET A 254 4.96 -0.69 -7.55
CA MET A 254 4.29 -0.95 -8.83
C MET A 254 2.98 -1.69 -8.62
N TYR A 255 2.97 -2.71 -7.76
CA TYR A 255 1.76 -3.43 -7.38
C TYR A 255 0.68 -2.48 -6.86
N ILE A 256 0.94 -1.73 -5.81
CA ILE A 256 -0.03 -0.81 -5.18
C ILE A 256 -0.48 0.30 -6.13
N ARG A 257 0.41 0.83 -6.97
CA ARG A 257 0.06 1.87 -7.96
C ARG A 257 -0.96 1.41 -8.98
N THR A 258 -0.95 0.13 -9.30
CA THR A 258 -1.71 -0.44 -10.41
C THR A 258 -2.90 -1.28 -9.95
N LEU A 259 -3.10 -1.43 -8.64
CA LEU A 259 -4.32 -2.03 -8.10
C LEU A 259 -5.53 -1.20 -8.47
N ASP A 260 -6.51 -1.86 -9.10
CA ASP A 260 -7.78 -1.24 -9.48
C ASP A 260 -8.65 -0.90 -8.26
N LEU A 261 -9.62 -0.06 -8.50
CA LEU A 261 -10.69 0.18 -7.54
C LEU A 261 -11.65 -1.02 -7.52
N PRO A 262 -12.25 -1.32 -6.35
CA PRO A 262 -13.34 -2.29 -6.28
C PRO A 262 -14.46 -1.90 -7.24
N ASN A 263 -15.11 -2.89 -7.83
CA ASN A 263 -16.27 -2.63 -8.65
C ASN A 263 -17.35 -1.90 -7.87
N GLN A 264 -17.82 -0.82 -8.42
CA GLN A 264 -18.95 -0.11 -7.85
C GLN A 264 -20.22 -0.96 -8.00
N GLY A 265 -20.86 -1.29 -6.90
CA GLY A 265 -22.19 -1.89 -6.90
C GLY A 265 -23.23 -0.96 -7.56
N ALA A 266 -24.39 -1.51 -7.89
CA ALA A 266 -25.49 -0.72 -8.42
C ALA A 266 -25.80 0.46 -7.46
N SER A 267 -25.57 1.69 -7.90
CA SER A 267 -25.92 2.87 -7.12
C SER A 267 -27.44 3.03 -7.08
N THR A 268 -28.01 3.07 -5.87
CA THR A 268 -29.40 3.53 -5.70
C THR A 268 -29.45 5.05 -5.90
N GLU A 269 -30.61 5.61 -6.29
CA GLU A 269 -30.78 7.07 -6.44
C GLU A 269 -30.41 7.87 -5.18
N GLU A 270 -30.43 7.23 -3.99
CA GLU A 270 -30.07 7.85 -2.72
C GLU A 270 -28.55 8.05 -2.51
N VAL A 271 -27.70 7.49 -3.39
CA VAL A 271 -26.22 7.54 -3.27
C VAL A 271 -25.60 8.45 -4.35
N ARG A 272 -26.41 9.14 -5.14
CA ARG A 272 -25.95 10.06 -6.19
C ARG A 272 -25.88 11.49 -5.72
#